data_87d5b72c5a10dbaaf0708b99ea739b80
#
_entry.id   87d5b72c5a10dbaaf0708b99ea739b80
#
_cell.length_a   1.000
_cell.length_b   1.000
_cell.length_c   1.000
_cell.angle_alpha   90.00
_cell.angle_beta   90.00
_cell.angle_gamma   90.00
#
_symmetry.space_group_name_H-M   'P 1'
#
loop_
_entity.id
_entity.type
_entity.pdbx_description
1 polymer ?
#
loop_
_entity_poly.entity_id
_entity_poly.type
_entity_poly.pdbx_seq_one_letter_code
_entity_poly.pdbx_strand_id
1 'polypeptide(L)'
;LTLRARRADPASGRTMMVRVRGGDDGAVLTRKAMTFEPGQTEARLTLQLPVEIRNRVTHMEIENENSAGATAVVDERWRRRPVGLVNSADPEGNRPLLDDHFYLARALDPFTEVRTGDIPELLKRKLAMLVLADPGIIPGGQRARLVQWMQNGGIVLRFAGPRLASDRDPLLPVKLRKDDRELGGVLSWTTPAQLAALDKVKRPFFSIAKSSA
;
A
#
# COMPACT_ATOMS: atom_id res chain seq x y z
N LEU A 1 -9.44 -11.21 -4.74
CA LEU A 1 -9.92 -11.74 -3.47
C LEU A 1 -10.32 -13.19 -3.67
N THR A 2 -9.75 -14.12 -2.88
CA THR A 2 -10.08 -15.55 -3.01
C THR A 2 -10.76 -16.02 -1.73
N LEU A 3 -11.99 -16.53 -1.87
CA LEU A 3 -12.74 -17.18 -0.83
C LEU A 3 -12.54 -18.69 -0.94
N ARG A 4 -12.29 -19.36 0.18
CA ARG A 4 -12.22 -20.81 0.29
C ARG A 4 -13.32 -21.27 1.24
N ALA A 5 -14.17 -22.17 0.77
CA ALA A 5 -15.21 -22.75 1.61
C ALA A 5 -15.00 -24.26 1.74
N ARG A 6 -15.37 -24.78 2.90
CA ARG A 6 -15.35 -26.21 3.21
C ARG A 6 -16.75 -26.68 3.62
N ARG A 7 -17.09 -27.90 3.26
CA ARG A 7 -18.32 -28.56 3.68
C ARG A 7 -18.03 -29.90 4.35
N ALA A 8 -18.93 -30.32 5.23
CA ALA A 8 -18.78 -31.57 5.96
C ALA A 8 -19.22 -32.80 5.11
N ASP A 9 -20.28 -32.65 4.33
CA ASP A 9 -20.80 -33.73 3.51
C ASP A 9 -20.47 -33.55 2.03
N PRO A 10 -19.55 -34.36 1.47
CA PRO A 10 -19.17 -34.30 0.07
C PRO A 10 -20.01 -35.16 -0.87
N ALA A 11 -21.05 -35.87 -0.40
CA ALA A 11 -21.72 -36.93 -1.18
C ALA A 11 -22.34 -36.44 -2.49
N SER A 12 -22.87 -35.23 -2.53
CA SER A 12 -23.52 -34.67 -3.74
C SER A 12 -22.83 -33.42 -4.23
N GLY A 13 -22.87 -33.15 -5.55
CA GLY A 13 -22.51 -31.84 -6.09
C GLY A 13 -23.47 -30.76 -5.59
N ARG A 14 -22.96 -29.56 -5.25
CA ARG A 14 -23.80 -28.45 -4.79
C ARG A 14 -23.28 -27.13 -5.30
N THR A 15 -24.15 -26.34 -5.90
CA THR A 15 -23.84 -24.94 -6.24
C THR A 15 -24.52 -24.03 -5.21
N MET A 16 -23.75 -23.13 -4.65
CA MET A 16 -24.19 -22.14 -3.66
C MET A 16 -23.92 -20.76 -4.17
N MET A 17 -24.80 -19.81 -3.85
CA MET A 17 -24.58 -18.40 -4.15
C MET A 17 -23.84 -17.74 -2.97
N VAL A 18 -22.75 -17.10 -3.29
CA VAL A 18 -22.00 -16.26 -2.34
C VAL A 18 -22.41 -14.81 -2.55
N ARG A 19 -22.95 -14.18 -1.51
CA ARG A 19 -23.21 -12.74 -1.47
C ARG A 19 -21.99 -12.02 -0.90
N VAL A 20 -21.53 -11.00 -1.58
CA VAL A 20 -20.48 -10.10 -1.11
C VAL A 20 -21.16 -8.83 -0.60
N ARG A 21 -21.03 -8.55 0.67
CA ARG A 21 -21.65 -7.40 1.31
C ARG A 21 -20.62 -6.34 1.68
N GLY A 22 -21.04 -5.08 1.70
CA GLY A 22 -20.17 -3.99 2.04
C GLY A 22 -20.91 -2.68 2.24
N GLY A 23 -20.15 -1.65 2.63
CA GLY A 23 -20.70 -0.36 3.04
C GLY A 23 -21.25 -0.39 4.46
N ASP A 24 -21.65 0.79 4.97
CA ASP A 24 -22.17 0.96 6.33
C ASP A 24 -23.59 0.35 6.48
N ASP A 25 -24.30 0.22 5.37
CA ASP A 25 -25.65 -0.35 5.26
C ASP A 25 -25.67 -1.86 5.03
N GLY A 26 -24.50 -2.49 4.87
CA GLY A 26 -24.40 -3.93 4.58
C GLY A 26 -24.98 -4.33 3.23
N ALA A 27 -25.05 -3.42 2.26
CA ALA A 27 -25.62 -3.67 0.94
C ALA A 27 -24.94 -4.82 0.20
N VAL A 28 -25.68 -5.54 -0.63
CA VAL A 28 -25.13 -6.59 -1.49
C VAL A 28 -24.42 -5.92 -2.68
N LEU A 29 -23.09 -6.01 -2.71
CA LEU A 29 -22.24 -5.44 -3.77
C LEU A 29 -22.21 -6.34 -5.01
N THR A 30 -22.19 -7.66 -4.82
CA THR A 30 -22.22 -8.63 -5.91
C THR A 30 -22.61 -10.02 -5.40
N ARG A 31 -23.05 -10.90 -6.31
CA ARG A 31 -23.32 -12.31 -6.08
C ARG A 31 -22.53 -13.15 -7.07
N LYS A 32 -21.98 -14.27 -6.60
CA LYS A 32 -21.22 -15.22 -7.45
C LYS A 32 -21.53 -16.64 -7.01
N ALA A 33 -21.71 -17.51 -8.00
CA ALA A 33 -21.88 -18.93 -7.77
C ALA A 33 -20.54 -19.58 -7.38
N MET A 34 -20.59 -20.48 -6.42
CA MET A 34 -19.50 -21.37 -6.05
C MET A 34 -20.00 -22.80 -6.08
N THR A 35 -19.31 -23.65 -6.83
CA THR A 35 -19.73 -25.03 -7.04
C THR A 35 -18.78 -25.99 -6.35
N PHE A 36 -19.34 -26.96 -5.68
CA PHE A 36 -18.66 -28.14 -5.16
C PHE A 36 -19.04 -29.32 -6.04
N GLU A 37 -18.05 -29.95 -6.63
CA GLU A 37 -18.25 -31.21 -7.36
C GLU A 37 -18.53 -32.36 -6.39
N PRO A 38 -19.18 -33.45 -6.84
CA PRO A 38 -19.35 -34.64 -6.02
C PRO A 38 -18.00 -35.13 -5.48
N GLY A 39 -17.94 -35.44 -4.19
CA GLY A 39 -16.71 -35.86 -3.51
C GLY A 39 -15.81 -34.70 -3.04
N GLN A 40 -16.02 -33.47 -3.48
CA GLN A 40 -15.25 -32.31 -3.03
C GLN A 40 -15.68 -31.83 -1.66
N THR A 41 -14.71 -31.70 -0.74
CA THR A 41 -14.91 -31.06 0.60
C THR A 41 -14.52 -29.60 0.60
N GLU A 42 -13.80 -29.11 -0.39
CA GLU A 42 -13.32 -27.74 -0.47
C GLU A 42 -13.60 -27.16 -1.87
N ALA A 43 -14.08 -25.92 -1.93
CA ALA A 43 -14.22 -25.13 -3.15
C ALA A 43 -13.57 -23.77 -3.00
N ARG A 44 -13.11 -23.19 -4.11
CA ARG A 44 -12.49 -21.88 -4.17
C ARG A 44 -13.23 -20.98 -5.14
N LEU A 45 -13.47 -19.75 -4.72
CA LEU A 45 -14.09 -18.71 -5.53
C LEU A 45 -13.14 -17.51 -5.61
N THR A 46 -12.66 -17.19 -6.79
CA THR A 46 -11.86 -15.98 -7.02
C THR A 46 -12.77 -14.85 -7.49
N LEU A 47 -12.78 -13.77 -6.72
CA LEU A 47 -13.53 -12.56 -6.99
C LEU A 47 -12.59 -11.50 -7.55
N GLN A 48 -12.82 -11.12 -8.81
CA GLN A 48 -12.19 -9.97 -9.43
C GLN A 48 -13.13 -8.78 -9.23
N LEU A 49 -12.80 -7.91 -8.29
CA LEU A 49 -13.59 -6.73 -7.95
C LEU A 49 -12.76 -5.47 -8.24
N PRO A 50 -13.38 -4.44 -8.87
CA PRO A 50 -12.77 -3.10 -8.91
C PRO A 50 -12.36 -2.64 -7.51
N VAL A 51 -11.31 -1.81 -7.44
CA VAL A 51 -10.72 -1.39 -6.14
C VAL A 51 -11.75 -0.70 -5.25
N GLU A 52 -12.62 0.11 -5.83
CA GLU A 52 -13.65 0.85 -5.13
C GLU A 52 -14.67 -0.09 -4.45
N ILE A 53 -15.08 -1.14 -5.16
CA ILE A 53 -15.98 -2.15 -4.62
C ILE A 53 -15.24 -3.01 -3.61
N ARG A 54 -14.01 -3.45 -3.92
CA ARG A 54 -13.20 -4.28 -3.04
C ARG A 54 -12.97 -3.63 -1.67
N ASN A 55 -12.69 -2.33 -1.64
CA ASN A 55 -12.45 -1.58 -0.40
C ASN A 55 -13.71 -1.36 0.44
N ARG A 56 -14.88 -1.56 -0.15
CA ARG A 56 -16.17 -1.49 0.56
C ARG A 56 -16.61 -2.83 1.14
N VAL A 57 -16.01 -3.94 0.72
CA VAL A 57 -16.38 -5.28 1.21
C VAL A 57 -16.12 -5.38 2.71
N THR A 58 -17.14 -5.77 3.47
CA THR A 58 -17.07 -6.02 4.91
C THR A 58 -17.11 -7.50 5.22
N HIS A 59 -17.95 -8.25 4.51
CA HIS A 59 -18.06 -9.70 4.69
C HIS A 59 -18.63 -10.38 3.45
N MET A 60 -18.47 -11.69 3.41
CA MET A 60 -19.06 -12.58 2.42
C MET A 60 -19.86 -13.65 3.13
N GLU A 61 -21.03 -13.99 2.61
CA GLU A 61 -21.91 -14.98 3.18
C GLU A 61 -22.43 -15.94 2.11
N ILE A 62 -22.73 -17.17 2.50
CA ILE A 62 -23.40 -18.13 1.63
C ILE A 62 -24.92 -17.87 1.77
N GLU A 63 -25.57 -17.69 0.62
CA GLU A 63 -27.00 -17.39 0.56
C GLU A 63 -27.82 -18.54 1.15
N ASN A 64 -28.82 -18.21 1.97
CA ASN A 64 -29.70 -19.14 2.66
C ASN A 64 -29.05 -20.03 3.74
N GLU A 65 -27.81 -19.68 4.15
CA GLU A 65 -27.11 -20.32 5.27
C GLU A 65 -26.93 -19.29 6.40
N ASN A 66 -27.63 -19.50 7.52
CA ASN A 66 -27.61 -18.56 8.65
C ASN A 66 -26.65 -18.99 9.77
N SER A 67 -25.53 -19.59 9.43
CA SER A 67 -24.52 -20.00 10.40
C SER A 67 -23.29 -19.09 10.37
N ALA A 68 -22.61 -18.95 11.49
CA ALA A 68 -21.34 -18.23 11.57
C ALA A 68 -20.27 -18.86 10.65
N GLY A 69 -20.32 -20.17 10.41
CA GLY A 69 -19.42 -20.87 9.49
C GLY A 69 -19.67 -20.54 8.02
N ALA A 70 -20.85 -20.01 7.67
CA ALA A 70 -21.20 -19.59 6.32
C ALA A 70 -20.86 -18.10 6.05
N THR A 71 -20.25 -17.41 7.01
CA THR A 71 -19.88 -15.99 6.91
C THR A 71 -18.38 -15.82 7.08
N ALA A 72 -17.75 -15.10 6.14
CA ALA A 72 -16.36 -14.73 6.21
C ALA A 72 -16.23 -13.20 6.29
N VAL A 73 -15.66 -12.70 7.37
CA VAL A 73 -15.40 -11.26 7.56
C VAL A 73 -14.12 -10.88 6.85
N VAL A 74 -14.15 -9.74 6.19
CA VAL A 74 -13.01 -9.17 5.45
C VAL A 74 -12.41 -8.06 6.30
N ASP A 75 -11.18 -8.26 6.75
CA ASP A 75 -10.46 -7.29 7.57
C ASP A 75 -9.71 -6.23 6.72
N GLU A 76 -9.09 -5.26 7.40
CA GLU A 76 -8.33 -4.17 6.78
C GLU A 76 -7.17 -4.64 5.88
N ARG A 77 -6.64 -5.84 6.07
CA ARG A 77 -5.53 -6.39 5.27
C ARG A 77 -5.93 -6.66 3.83
N TRP A 78 -7.21 -6.80 3.55
CA TRP A 78 -7.75 -7.03 2.21
C TRP A 78 -8.05 -5.75 1.44
N ARG A 79 -8.03 -4.59 2.11
CA ARG A 79 -8.23 -3.30 1.47
C ARG A 79 -6.95 -2.86 0.77
N ARG A 80 -7.08 -2.43 -0.48
CA ARG A 80 -6.00 -1.74 -1.19
C ARG A 80 -6.06 -0.26 -0.79
N ARG A 81 -5.11 0.14 0.04
CA ARG A 81 -5.02 1.54 0.45
C ARG A 81 -4.37 2.36 -0.66
N PRO A 82 -4.93 3.52 -1.05
CA PRO A 82 -4.34 4.35 -2.08
C PRO A 82 -3.03 4.97 -1.61
N VAL A 83 -2.01 4.87 -2.46
CA VAL A 83 -0.67 5.43 -2.25
C VAL A 83 -0.43 6.52 -3.28
N GLY A 84 -0.08 7.72 -2.83
CA GLY A 84 0.35 8.80 -3.69
C GLY A 84 1.84 8.67 -4.04
N LEU A 85 2.17 8.71 -5.31
CA LEU A 85 3.55 8.80 -5.80
C LEU A 85 3.76 10.19 -6.38
N VAL A 86 4.61 10.98 -5.74
CA VAL A 86 4.85 12.37 -6.16
C VAL A 86 5.72 12.37 -7.40
N ASN A 87 5.31 13.10 -8.43
CA ASN A 87 6.07 13.24 -9.66
C ASN A 87 7.49 13.74 -9.37
N SER A 88 8.47 13.19 -10.08
CA SER A 88 9.80 13.76 -10.04
C SER A 88 9.82 15.09 -10.80
N ALA A 89 10.60 16.03 -10.29
CA ALA A 89 10.77 17.34 -10.95
C ALA A 89 11.74 17.27 -12.14
N ASP A 90 11.95 16.09 -12.73
CA ASP A 90 12.88 15.94 -13.84
C ASP A 90 12.17 16.20 -15.18
N PRO A 91 12.42 17.36 -15.82
CA PRO A 91 11.85 17.69 -17.13
C PRO A 91 12.44 16.82 -18.27
N GLU A 92 13.57 16.16 -18.02
CA GLU A 92 14.26 15.32 -19.02
C GLU A 92 13.73 13.87 -19.05
N GLY A 93 12.56 13.61 -18.43
CA GLY A 93 11.88 12.33 -18.31
C GLY A 93 11.57 11.56 -19.59
N ASN A 94 12.38 11.68 -20.62
CA ASN A 94 12.25 10.90 -21.86
C ASN A 94 12.93 9.52 -21.79
N ARG A 95 13.30 9.07 -20.57
CA ARG A 95 13.88 7.73 -20.35
C ARG A 95 13.10 6.97 -19.28
N PRO A 96 11.95 6.38 -19.64
CA PRO A 96 11.07 5.71 -18.66
C PRO A 96 11.78 4.59 -17.87
N LEU A 97 12.80 3.95 -18.47
CA LEU A 97 13.55 2.85 -17.85
C LEU A 97 14.63 3.32 -16.86
N LEU A 98 14.90 4.63 -16.75
CA LEU A 98 15.82 5.21 -15.77
C LEU A 98 15.08 6.02 -14.70
N ASP A 99 13.74 6.07 -14.78
CA ASP A 99 12.91 6.81 -13.85
C ASP A 99 12.58 5.95 -12.62
N ASP A 100 13.00 6.39 -11.46
CA ASP A 100 12.70 5.75 -10.18
C ASP A 100 11.19 5.58 -9.97
N HIS A 101 10.40 6.50 -10.53
CA HIS A 101 8.93 6.45 -10.48
C HIS A 101 8.34 5.24 -11.19
N PHE A 102 8.91 4.86 -12.34
CA PHE A 102 8.46 3.69 -13.08
C PHE A 102 8.60 2.41 -12.25
N TYR A 103 9.75 2.24 -11.61
CA TYR A 103 10.00 1.07 -10.77
C TYR A 103 9.16 1.06 -9.51
N LEU A 104 9.01 2.22 -8.85
CA LEU A 104 8.17 2.35 -7.66
C LEU A 104 6.70 2.10 -7.98
N ALA A 105 6.18 2.67 -9.06
CA ALA A 105 4.81 2.43 -9.48
C ALA A 105 4.58 0.94 -9.74
N ARG A 106 5.48 0.29 -10.48
CA ARG A 106 5.37 -1.13 -10.80
C ARG A 106 5.52 -2.05 -9.58
N ALA A 107 6.35 -1.68 -8.61
CA ALA A 107 6.50 -2.43 -7.36
C ALA A 107 5.27 -2.30 -6.46
N LEU A 108 4.60 -1.16 -6.48
CA LEU A 108 3.45 -0.88 -5.63
C LEU A 108 2.12 -1.36 -6.23
N ASP A 109 1.97 -1.33 -7.55
CA ASP A 109 0.71 -1.64 -8.27
C ASP A 109 0.06 -3.00 -7.88
N PRO A 110 0.80 -4.11 -7.66
CA PRO A 110 0.20 -5.36 -7.22
C PRO A 110 -0.48 -5.29 -5.86
N PHE A 111 -0.04 -4.38 -4.98
CA PHE A 111 -0.44 -4.33 -3.57
C PHE A 111 -1.35 -3.15 -3.23
N THR A 112 -1.24 -2.04 -3.96
CA THR A 112 -1.91 -0.77 -3.63
C THR A 112 -2.59 -0.20 -4.88
N GLU A 113 -3.36 0.87 -4.69
CA GLU A 113 -3.82 1.76 -5.75
C GLU A 113 -2.81 2.91 -5.84
N VAL A 114 -1.97 2.92 -6.87
CA VAL A 114 -0.97 3.98 -7.07
C VAL A 114 -1.63 5.17 -7.77
N ARG A 115 -1.47 6.35 -7.19
CA ARG A 115 -1.91 7.63 -7.75
C ARG A 115 -0.72 8.54 -7.92
N THR A 116 -0.41 8.91 -9.13
CA THR A 116 0.67 9.85 -9.46
C THR A 116 0.14 11.28 -9.55
N GLY A 117 0.96 12.25 -9.17
CA GLY A 117 0.61 13.67 -9.24
C GLY A 117 1.50 14.53 -8.36
N ASP A 118 1.18 15.82 -8.29
CA ASP A 118 1.86 16.76 -7.44
C ASP A 118 1.35 16.71 -6.00
N ILE A 119 2.18 17.10 -5.03
CA ILE A 119 1.83 17.09 -3.60
C ILE A 119 0.49 17.76 -3.33
N PRO A 120 0.18 18.97 -3.83
CA PRO A 120 -1.09 19.63 -3.56
C PRO A 120 -2.32 18.88 -4.10
N GLU A 121 -2.19 18.21 -5.24
CA GLU A 121 -3.27 17.43 -5.83
C GLU A 121 -3.50 16.12 -5.09
N LEU A 122 -2.40 15.44 -4.76
CA LEU A 122 -2.44 14.18 -4.05
C LEU A 122 -3.04 14.34 -2.64
N LEU A 123 -2.69 15.42 -1.93
CA LEU A 123 -3.21 15.69 -0.58
C LEU A 123 -4.71 16.07 -0.54
N LYS A 124 -5.32 16.43 -1.68
CA LYS A 124 -6.78 16.60 -1.77
C LYS A 124 -7.55 15.28 -1.73
N ARG A 125 -6.86 14.16 -1.98
CA ARG A 125 -7.44 12.82 -2.05
C ARG A 125 -7.19 12.07 -0.75
N LYS A 126 -8.04 11.10 -0.44
CA LYS A 126 -7.79 10.19 0.69
C LYS A 126 -6.65 9.26 0.32
N LEU A 127 -5.50 9.43 0.94
CA LEU A 127 -4.31 8.60 0.79
C LEU A 127 -3.94 7.98 2.12
N ALA A 128 -3.41 6.78 2.10
CA ALA A 128 -2.81 6.14 3.28
C ALA A 128 -1.32 6.46 3.40
N MET A 129 -0.64 6.63 2.26
CA MET A 129 0.79 6.89 2.20
C MET A 129 1.10 7.82 1.03
N LEU A 130 2.10 8.67 1.19
CA LEU A 130 2.71 9.46 0.14
C LEU A 130 4.17 9.04 -0.03
N VAL A 131 4.55 8.73 -1.25
CA VAL A 131 5.92 8.32 -1.60
C VAL A 131 6.62 9.47 -2.32
N LEU A 132 7.78 9.83 -1.79
CA LEU A 132 8.67 10.87 -2.30
C LEU A 132 9.95 10.18 -2.83
N ALA A 133 10.06 10.07 -4.15
CA ALA A 133 11.24 9.53 -4.82
C ALA A 133 12.21 10.65 -5.13
N ASP A 134 12.91 11.13 -4.13
CA ASP A 134 13.90 12.21 -4.23
C ASP A 134 13.41 13.48 -4.98
N PRO A 135 12.29 14.10 -4.57
CA PRO A 135 11.68 15.22 -5.31
C PRO A 135 12.52 16.52 -5.26
N GLY A 136 13.66 16.51 -4.56
CA GLY A 136 14.45 17.72 -4.29
C GLY A 136 13.80 18.61 -3.23
N ILE A 137 13.93 19.93 -3.40
CA ILE A 137 13.41 20.92 -2.45
C ILE A 137 11.89 21.01 -2.54
N ILE A 138 11.21 20.74 -1.43
CA ILE A 138 9.77 20.92 -1.32
C ILE A 138 9.47 22.37 -0.92
N PRO A 139 8.72 23.14 -1.75
CA PRO A 139 8.37 24.52 -1.42
C PRO A 139 7.69 24.65 -0.05
N GLY A 140 7.98 25.73 0.68
CA GLY A 140 7.53 25.91 2.06
C GLY A 140 6.03 25.74 2.26
N GLY A 141 5.20 26.24 1.35
CA GLY A 141 3.75 26.08 1.43
C GLY A 141 3.28 24.65 1.23
N GLN A 142 3.92 23.88 0.35
CA GLN A 142 3.62 22.44 0.17
C GLN A 142 4.11 21.64 1.36
N ARG A 143 5.29 21.97 1.89
CA ARG A 143 5.85 21.35 3.09
C ARG A 143 4.95 21.52 4.30
N ALA A 144 4.41 22.73 4.54
CA ALA A 144 3.50 22.96 5.64
C ALA A 144 2.24 22.07 5.56
N ARG A 145 1.64 21.96 4.36
CA ARG A 145 0.49 21.07 4.13
C ARG A 145 0.85 19.61 4.36
N LEU A 146 2.03 19.18 3.92
CA LEU A 146 2.51 17.83 4.12
C LEU A 146 2.71 17.50 5.60
N VAL A 147 3.29 18.42 6.37
CA VAL A 147 3.43 18.29 7.83
C VAL A 147 2.06 18.18 8.49
N GLN A 148 1.12 19.05 8.15
CA GLN A 148 -0.24 18.97 8.69
C GLN A 148 -0.92 17.65 8.36
N TRP A 149 -0.74 17.14 7.13
CA TRP A 149 -1.29 15.84 6.73
C TRP A 149 -0.65 14.69 7.52
N MET A 150 0.66 14.73 7.77
CA MET A 150 1.36 13.76 8.62
C MET A 150 0.86 13.80 10.07
N GLN A 151 0.62 15.00 10.61
CA GLN A 151 0.06 15.16 11.96
C GLN A 151 -1.35 14.57 12.09
N ASN A 152 -2.11 14.55 10.98
CA ASN A 152 -3.43 13.92 10.90
C ASN A 152 -3.37 12.42 10.61
N GLY A 153 -2.19 11.78 10.75
CA GLY A 153 -2.03 10.33 10.63
C GLY A 153 -1.57 9.86 9.25
N GLY A 154 -1.22 10.75 8.33
CA GLY A 154 -0.65 10.39 7.02
C GLY A 154 0.78 9.86 7.17
N ILE A 155 1.16 8.92 6.30
CA ILE A 155 2.49 8.32 6.28
C ILE A 155 3.26 8.83 5.05
N VAL A 156 4.46 9.37 5.27
CA VAL A 156 5.38 9.75 4.19
C VAL A 156 6.52 8.75 4.14
N LEU A 157 6.71 8.12 2.98
CA LEU A 157 7.88 7.31 2.67
C LEU A 157 8.78 8.13 1.75
N ARG A 158 10.00 8.38 2.19
CA ARG A 158 10.97 9.15 1.41
C ARG A 158 12.17 8.31 1.06
N PHE A 159 12.49 8.26 -0.22
CA PHE A 159 13.73 7.67 -0.71
C PHE A 159 14.82 8.74 -0.75
N ALA A 160 16.01 8.34 -0.34
CA ALA A 160 17.19 9.20 -0.43
C ALA A 160 17.80 9.06 -1.81
N GLY A 161 18.10 10.19 -2.44
CA GLY A 161 18.79 10.29 -3.70
C GLY A 161 19.76 11.48 -3.70
N PRO A 162 20.39 11.77 -4.85
CA PRO A 162 21.37 12.84 -4.96
C PRO A 162 20.85 14.22 -4.57
N ARG A 163 19.56 14.49 -4.85
CA ARG A 163 18.93 15.78 -4.53
C ARG A 163 18.76 15.96 -3.02
N LEU A 164 18.37 14.89 -2.32
CA LEU A 164 18.26 14.92 -0.87
C LEU A 164 19.61 15.02 -0.19
N ALA A 165 20.65 14.41 -0.74
CA ALA A 165 22.00 14.47 -0.21
C ALA A 165 22.59 15.90 -0.23
N SER A 166 22.25 16.67 -1.26
CA SER A 166 22.71 18.06 -1.42
C SER A 166 21.94 19.05 -0.55
N ASP A 167 20.78 18.68 0.00
CA ASP A 167 19.87 19.61 0.64
C ASP A 167 19.54 19.22 2.08
N ARG A 168 19.22 20.22 2.89
CA ARG A 168 18.74 20.02 4.28
C ARG A 168 17.22 20.04 4.30
N ASP A 169 16.61 18.88 4.37
CA ASP A 169 15.16 18.81 4.50
C ASP A 169 14.76 18.59 5.98
N PRO A 170 14.03 19.54 6.58
CA PRO A 170 13.54 19.42 7.94
C PRO A 170 12.51 18.31 8.15
N LEU A 171 11.98 17.70 7.07
CA LEU A 171 11.07 16.54 7.17
C LEU A 171 11.79 15.23 7.46
N LEU A 172 13.13 15.23 7.44
CA LEU A 172 13.90 14.03 7.76
C LEU A 172 13.94 13.81 9.28
N PRO A 173 13.67 12.60 9.77
CA PRO A 173 13.75 12.28 11.18
C PRO A 173 15.19 12.23 11.70
N VAL A 174 16.18 12.22 10.81
CA VAL A 174 17.61 12.16 11.11
C VAL A 174 18.36 13.24 10.34
N LYS A 175 19.44 13.76 10.93
CA LYS A 175 20.34 14.68 10.25
C LYS A 175 21.25 13.88 9.31
N LEU A 176 21.24 14.20 8.02
CA LEU A 176 22.16 13.62 7.07
C LEU A 176 23.58 14.20 7.28
N ARG A 177 24.58 13.36 7.12
CA ARG A 177 25.99 13.82 7.07
C ARG A 177 26.21 14.64 5.80
N LYS A 178 27.04 15.69 5.93
CA LYS A 178 27.38 16.56 4.80
C LYS A 178 28.48 16.02 3.88
N ASP A 179 29.08 14.89 4.25
CA ASP A 179 30.22 14.39 3.49
C ASP A 179 29.71 13.67 2.26
N ASP A 180 29.92 14.29 1.10
CA ASP A 180 29.83 13.68 -0.22
C ASP A 180 30.90 12.60 -0.34
N ARG A 181 30.58 11.40 0.11
CA ARG A 181 31.27 10.22 -0.38
C ARG A 181 30.58 9.80 -1.69
N GLU A 182 30.95 10.45 -2.77
CA GLU A 182 30.75 9.89 -4.09
C GLU A 182 31.60 8.62 -4.15
N LEU A 183 30.99 7.49 -4.00
CA LEU A 183 31.57 6.21 -4.39
C LEU A 183 31.52 6.19 -5.92
N GLY A 184 32.46 6.91 -6.54
CA GLY A 184 32.64 6.87 -7.99
C GLY A 184 33.05 5.46 -8.41
N GLY A 185 32.28 4.87 -9.30
CA GLY A 185 32.57 3.57 -9.90
C GLY A 185 31.66 2.44 -9.45
N VAL A 186 31.84 1.30 -10.08
CA VAL A 186 31.14 0.06 -9.72
C VAL A 186 31.55 -0.36 -8.30
N LEU A 187 30.61 -0.43 -7.38
CA LEU A 187 30.81 -0.97 -6.03
C LEU A 187 31.23 -2.44 -6.14
N SER A 188 32.53 -2.71 -6.17
CA SER A 188 33.04 -4.06 -5.95
C SER A 188 33.29 -4.23 -4.47
N TRP A 189 32.48 -5.03 -3.83
CA TRP A 189 32.71 -5.44 -2.44
C TRP A 189 33.69 -6.60 -2.45
N THR A 190 34.89 -6.38 -2.01
CA THR A 190 35.89 -7.45 -1.81
C THR A 190 35.49 -8.40 -0.68
N THR A 191 34.70 -7.91 0.25
CA THR A 191 34.05 -8.70 1.32
C THR A 191 32.59 -8.23 1.44
N PRO A 192 31.59 -9.09 1.13
CA PRO A 192 30.19 -8.71 1.32
C PRO A 192 29.93 -8.40 2.79
N ALA A 193 29.51 -7.16 3.09
CA ALA A 193 29.05 -6.82 4.42
C ALA A 193 27.70 -7.50 4.68
N GLN A 194 27.59 -8.23 5.77
CA GLN A 194 26.30 -8.74 6.23
C GLN A 194 25.56 -7.62 6.97
N LEU A 195 24.26 -7.50 6.70
CA LEU A 195 23.40 -6.63 7.51
C LEU A 195 23.46 -7.14 8.97
N ALA A 196 23.80 -6.23 9.89
CA ALA A 196 23.66 -6.53 11.30
C ALA A 196 22.22 -6.96 11.60
N ALA A 197 22.06 -7.93 12.50
CA ALA A 197 20.72 -8.31 12.95
C ALA A 197 19.98 -7.05 13.42
N LEU A 198 18.84 -6.79 12.83
CA LEU A 198 17.94 -5.74 13.31
C LEU A 198 17.45 -6.18 14.67
N ASP A 199 18.05 -5.64 15.73
CA ASP A 199 17.49 -5.76 17.07
C ASP A 199 16.03 -5.32 16.98
N LYS A 200 15.13 -6.11 17.57
CA LYS A 200 13.71 -5.76 17.66
C LYS A 200 13.63 -4.42 18.37
N VAL A 201 13.61 -3.34 17.58
CA VAL A 201 13.58 -1.98 18.08
C VAL A 201 12.28 -1.81 18.83
N LYS A 202 12.37 -1.68 20.15
CA LYS A 202 11.24 -1.39 21.06
C LYS A 202 10.63 0.00 20.85
N ARG A 203 11.00 0.71 19.79
CA ARG A 203 10.47 2.05 19.46
C ARG A 203 9.98 2.03 18.01
N PRO A 204 8.78 2.55 17.74
CA PRO A 204 8.33 2.72 16.37
C PRO A 204 9.32 3.65 15.65
N PHE A 205 9.65 3.32 14.42
CA PHE A 205 10.58 4.04 13.52
C PHE A 205 10.12 5.49 13.20
N PHE A 206 9.04 5.93 13.81
CA PHE A 206 8.43 7.23 13.61
C PHE A 206 8.54 8.06 14.89
N SER A 207 9.62 8.81 15.01
CA SER A 207 9.68 9.94 15.90
C SER A 207 9.06 11.13 15.19
N ILE A 208 7.82 11.47 15.52
CA ILE A 208 7.27 12.79 15.21
C ILE A 208 8.04 13.74 16.13
N ALA A 209 8.97 14.51 15.55
CA ALA A 209 9.60 15.60 16.28
C ALA A 209 8.50 16.58 16.69
N LYS A 210 8.11 16.58 17.97
CA LYS A 210 7.35 17.69 18.54
C LYS A 210 8.22 18.94 18.40
N SER A 211 7.82 19.85 17.52
CA SER A 211 8.30 21.22 17.54
C SER A 211 7.84 21.83 18.85
N SER A 212 8.75 21.98 19.80
CA SER A 212 8.56 22.87 20.92
C SER A 212 8.60 24.31 20.42
N ALA A 213 7.56 25.07 20.77
CA ALA A 213 7.40 26.50 20.57
C ALA A 213 8.60 27.31 21.05
#